data_65afb7b29f8674bda9741e0034c742c6
#
_entry.id   65afb7b29f8674bda9741e0034c742c6
#
_cell.length_a   1.000
_cell.length_b   1.000
_cell.length_c   1.000
_cell.angle_alpha   90.00
_cell.angle_beta   90.00
_cell.angle_gamma   90.00
#
_symmetry.space_group_name_H-M   'P 1'
#
loop_
_entity.id
_entity.type
_entity.pdbx_description
1 polymer ?
#
loop_
_entity_poly.entity_id
_entity_poly.type
_entity_poly.pdbx_seq_one_letter_code
_entity_poly.pdbx_strand_id
1 'polypeptide(L)'
;GGHMNAAGVHCVTFLLMAKECGVEVDEHTLQSSLLQFYRFAGRGNVAYGDGLPEGGMVDNGRTTGLAFAMQAAANLHPDGEQSVYAKARDISATKGFYSTSWLFHGHTGGGIGELWRGQSMGLVQDKRPDAYHSFMDGRRWMYELARTHEGIFGWVSTWNVSYTETATERRGWGNRIPLIYTLPRKQLRMFGAPP
;
A
#
# COMPACT_ATOMS: atom_id res chain seq x y z
N GLY A 1 25.05 6.00 -2.42
CA GLY A 1 23.74 5.57 -2.05
C GLY A 1 22.71 6.62 -2.40
N GLY A 2 21.72 6.25 -3.08
CA GLY A 2 20.57 7.10 -3.41
C GLY A 2 19.41 6.90 -2.44
N HIS A 3 18.35 7.63 -2.64
CA HIS A 3 17.12 7.48 -1.86
C HIS A 3 16.43 6.15 -2.21
N MET A 4 15.97 5.43 -1.20
CA MET A 4 15.17 4.24 -1.41
C MET A 4 13.69 4.57 -1.15
N ASN A 5 12.99 5.04 -2.17
CA ASN A 5 11.59 5.44 -2.07
C ASN A 5 10.68 4.27 -1.69
N ALA A 6 11.08 3.04 -2.05
CA ALA A 6 10.34 1.85 -1.67
C ALA A 6 10.22 1.66 -0.14
N ALA A 7 11.21 2.12 0.62
CA ALA A 7 11.14 2.14 2.09
C ALA A 7 10.67 3.51 2.60
N GLY A 8 11.13 4.58 1.99
CA GLY A 8 10.87 5.95 2.42
C GLY A 8 9.38 6.30 2.49
N VAL A 9 8.57 5.81 1.55
CA VAL A 9 7.12 6.03 1.57
C VAL A 9 6.45 5.47 2.82
N HIS A 10 6.95 4.34 3.31
CA HIS A 10 6.43 3.72 4.54
C HIS A 10 6.95 4.43 5.79
N CYS A 11 8.19 4.94 5.74
CA CYS A 11 8.74 5.75 6.83
C CYS A 11 7.94 7.05 7.02
N VAL A 12 7.59 7.77 5.95
CA VAL A 12 6.76 8.97 6.08
C VAL A 12 5.35 8.66 6.57
N THR A 13 4.78 7.53 6.15
CA THR A 13 3.50 7.06 6.70
C THR A 13 3.60 6.84 8.20
N PHE A 14 4.65 6.16 8.64
CA PHE A 14 4.90 5.92 10.07
C PHE A 14 5.05 7.22 10.87
N LEU A 15 5.81 8.20 10.36
CA LEU A 15 5.99 9.50 11.02
C LEU A 15 4.66 10.26 11.17
N LEU A 16 3.83 10.23 10.13
CA LEU A 16 2.50 10.85 10.18
C LEU A 16 1.59 10.17 11.20
N MET A 17 1.59 8.85 11.24
CA MET A 17 0.81 8.10 12.23
C MET A 17 1.34 8.32 13.66
N ALA A 18 2.65 8.38 13.85
CA ALA A 18 3.25 8.70 15.15
C ALA A 18 2.81 10.08 15.63
N LYS A 19 2.82 11.08 14.76
CA LYS A 19 2.31 12.42 15.05
C LYS A 19 0.82 12.40 15.39
N GLU A 20 0.02 11.65 14.68
CA GLU A 20 -1.42 11.47 14.98
C GLU A 20 -1.64 10.86 16.38
N CYS A 21 -0.75 9.97 16.81
CA CYS A 21 -0.77 9.37 18.15
C CYS A 21 -0.17 10.28 19.25
N GLY A 22 0.22 11.52 18.93
CA GLY A 22 0.79 12.45 19.89
C GLY A 22 2.29 12.26 20.19
N VAL A 23 2.97 11.43 19.39
CA VAL A 23 4.43 11.29 19.50
C VAL A 23 5.10 12.50 18.85
N GLU A 24 6.09 13.06 19.54
CA GLU A 24 6.89 14.16 18.99
C GLU A 24 7.69 13.69 17.78
N VAL A 25 7.54 14.41 16.67
CA VAL A 25 8.22 14.14 15.41
C VAL A 25 8.90 15.42 14.93
N ASP A 26 10.12 15.31 14.42
CA ASP A 26 10.81 16.45 13.82
C ASP A 26 10.03 16.97 12.61
N GLU A 27 9.48 18.18 12.76
CA GLU A 27 8.57 18.76 11.77
C GLU A 27 9.27 19.07 10.44
N HIS A 28 10.54 19.47 10.48
CA HIS A 28 11.28 19.74 9.26
C HIS A 28 11.49 18.47 8.42
N THR A 29 11.88 17.39 9.08
CA THR A 29 12.05 16.07 8.45
C THR A 29 10.72 15.56 7.90
N LEU A 30 9.64 15.69 8.67
CA LEU A 30 8.31 15.26 8.25
C LEU A 30 7.84 16.03 7.01
N GLN A 31 7.90 17.36 7.03
CA GLN A 31 7.42 18.20 5.91
C GLN A 31 8.26 18.01 4.65
N SER A 32 9.57 17.91 4.78
CA SER A 32 10.47 17.65 3.66
C SER A 32 10.19 16.30 3.01
N SER A 33 10.01 15.27 3.83
CA SER A 33 9.67 13.92 3.37
C SER A 33 8.28 13.89 2.71
N LEU A 34 7.30 14.51 3.35
CA LEU A 34 5.94 14.59 2.83
C LEU A 34 5.89 15.28 1.47
N LEU A 35 6.59 16.41 1.31
CA LEU A 35 6.68 17.11 0.04
C LEU A 35 7.36 16.26 -1.04
N GLN A 36 8.42 15.55 -0.69
CA GLN A 36 9.10 14.62 -1.59
C GLN A 36 8.14 13.57 -2.15
N PHE A 37 7.38 12.91 -1.29
CA PHE A 37 6.47 11.85 -1.70
C PHE A 37 5.18 12.37 -2.34
N TYR A 38 4.63 13.48 -1.89
CA TYR A 38 3.47 14.12 -2.51
C TYR A 38 3.66 14.37 -4.02
N ARG A 39 4.87 14.75 -4.43
CA ARG A 39 5.18 15.04 -5.84
C ARG A 39 4.98 13.84 -6.76
N PHE A 40 5.04 12.62 -6.25
CA PHE A 40 4.82 11.41 -7.05
C PHE A 40 3.35 11.18 -7.39
N ALA A 41 2.40 11.71 -6.63
CA ALA A 41 0.97 11.45 -6.84
C ALA A 41 0.51 11.79 -8.25
N GLY A 42 1.01 12.88 -8.84
CA GLY A 42 0.66 13.33 -10.19
C GLY A 42 1.58 12.82 -11.30
N ARG A 43 2.63 12.04 -11.00
CA ARG A 43 3.72 11.73 -11.94
C ARG A 43 3.81 10.26 -12.38
N GLY A 44 2.80 9.46 -12.17
CA GLY A 44 2.85 8.02 -12.44
C GLY A 44 3.22 7.20 -11.21
N ASN A 45 4.02 6.16 -11.36
CA ASN A 45 4.47 5.34 -10.24
C ASN A 45 5.53 6.05 -9.40
N VAL A 46 5.58 5.73 -8.11
CA VAL A 46 6.70 6.13 -7.26
C VAL A 46 7.95 5.39 -7.74
N ALA A 47 9.00 6.13 -8.09
CA ALA A 47 10.28 5.53 -8.48
C ALA A 47 10.86 4.69 -7.35
N TYR A 48 11.57 3.61 -7.68
CA TYR A 48 12.21 2.76 -6.66
C TYR A 48 13.28 3.52 -5.87
N GLY A 49 14.08 4.29 -6.57
CA GLY A 49 15.18 5.13 -6.04
C GLY A 49 15.15 6.51 -6.67
N ASP A 50 16.34 7.08 -6.90
CA ASP A 50 16.51 8.43 -7.47
C ASP A 50 16.25 8.53 -8.97
N GLY A 51 16.11 7.40 -9.64
CA GLY A 51 15.84 7.34 -11.07
C GLY A 51 14.43 7.77 -11.46
N LEU A 52 14.13 7.64 -12.75
CA LEU A 52 12.79 7.78 -13.25
C LEU A 52 11.91 6.62 -12.78
N PRO A 53 10.59 6.82 -12.63
CA PRO A 53 9.67 5.71 -12.41
C PRO A 53 9.83 4.65 -13.50
N GLU A 54 9.83 3.40 -13.09
CA GLU A 54 9.89 2.28 -14.02
C GLU A 54 8.68 2.29 -14.95
N GLY A 55 8.92 1.91 -16.19
CA GLY A 55 7.85 1.83 -17.19
C GLY A 55 6.78 0.81 -16.83
N GLY A 56 5.57 1.06 -17.29
CA GLY A 56 4.43 0.18 -17.05
C GLY A 56 3.89 0.25 -15.61
N MET A 57 3.32 -0.86 -15.17
CA MET A 57 2.63 -0.96 -13.87
C MET A 57 3.49 -1.65 -12.81
N VAL A 58 4.81 -1.56 -12.94
CA VAL A 58 5.76 -2.17 -12.00
C VAL A 58 5.68 -1.47 -10.65
N ASP A 59 5.25 -2.19 -9.64
CA ASP A 59 5.10 -1.65 -8.30
C ASP A 59 5.30 -2.74 -7.23
N ASN A 60 6.17 -2.47 -6.28
CA ASN A 60 6.37 -3.29 -5.10
C ASN A 60 5.61 -2.76 -3.87
N GLY A 61 4.49 -2.10 -4.10
CA GLY A 61 3.67 -1.50 -3.06
C GLY A 61 4.00 -0.04 -2.74
N ARG A 62 5.04 0.54 -3.32
CA ARG A 62 5.42 1.93 -3.03
C ARG A 62 4.43 2.95 -3.58
N THR A 63 3.86 2.73 -4.75
CA THR A 63 2.84 3.62 -5.32
C THR A 63 1.54 3.56 -4.54
N THR A 64 1.12 2.37 -4.18
CA THR A 64 -0.07 2.16 -3.35
C THR A 64 0.19 2.49 -1.88
N GLY A 65 1.41 2.27 -1.39
CA GLY A 65 1.86 2.75 -0.08
C GLY A 65 1.80 4.28 0.03
N LEU A 66 1.99 5.00 -1.10
CA LEU A 66 1.79 6.44 -1.13
C LEU A 66 0.34 6.85 -0.78
N ALA A 67 -0.65 6.04 -1.13
CA ALA A 67 -2.03 6.30 -0.74
C ALA A 67 -2.19 6.35 0.79
N PHE A 68 -1.47 5.50 1.52
CA PHE A 68 -1.45 5.51 2.99
C PHE A 68 -0.81 6.76 3.56
N ALA A 69 0.36 7.14 3.05
CA ALA A 69 1.02 8.38 3.46
C ALA A 69 0.10 9.59 3.24
N MET A 70 -0.56 9.63 2.09
CA MET A 70 -1.47 10.73 1.76
C MET A 70 -2.76 10.71 2.61
N GLN A 71 -3.28 9.53 2.98
CA GLN A 71 -4.39 9.43 3.92
C GLN A 71 -4.01 9.92 5.31
N ALA A 72 -2.86 9.48 5.82
CA ALA A 72 -2.37 9.93 7.12
C ALA A 72 -2.14 11.45 7.14
N ALA A 73 -1.62 12.02 6.04
CA ALA A 73 -1.47 13.46 5.90
C ALA A 73 -2.82 14.19 5.84
N ALA A 74 -3.81 13.61 5.15
CA ALA A 74 -5.16 14.17 5.10
C ALA A 74 -5.82 14.19 6.48
N ASN A 75 -5.64 13.15 7.29
CA ASN A 75 -6.16 13.09 8.66
C ASN A 75 -5.62 14.21 9.56
N LEU A 76 -4.38 14.63 9.33
CA LEU A 76 -3.72 15.69 10.10
C LEU A 76 -3.97 17.10 9.51
N HIS A 77 -4.50 17.18 8.30
CA HIS A 77 -4.73 18.47 7.63
C HIS A 77 -6.08 19.08 8.04
N PRO A 78 -6.15 20.41 8.28
CA PRO A 78 -7.40 21.06 8.67
C PRO A 78 -8.58 20.77 7.71
N ASP A 79 -8.30 20.72 6.41
CA ASP A 79 -9.31 20.47 5.38
C ASP A 79 -9.67 18.97 5.22
N GLY A 80 -8.99 18.05 5.93
CA GLY A 80 -9.27 16.65 5.93
C GLY A 80 -9.46 16.06 4.53
N GLU A 81 -10.64 15.52 4.27
CA GLU A 81 -11.03 14.90 2.98
C GLU A 81 -11.10 15.89 1.80
N GLN A 82 -11.08 17.20 2.05
CA GLN A 82 -11.02 18.24 1.01
C GLN A 82 -9.58 18.66 0.69
N SER A 83 -8.61 18.16 1.43
CA SER A 83 -7.20 18.51 1.28
C SER A 83 -6.60 18.02 -0.05
N VAL A 84 -5.47 18.61 -0.41
CA VAL A 84 -4.67 18.14 -1.55
C VAL A 84 -4.13 16.73 -1.33
N TYR A 85 -3.96 16.33 -0.07
CA TYR A 85 -3.50 15.00 0.30
C TYR A 85 -4.58 13.94 0.06
N ALA A 86 -5.85 14.23 0.35
CA ALA A 86 -6.94 13.33 0.02
C ALA A 86 -7.06 13.09 -1.50
N LYS A 87 -6.87 14.13 -2.31
CA LYS A 87 -6.81 13.99 -3.78
C LYS A 87 -5.62 13.14 -4.22
N ALA A 88 -4.45 13.34 -3.62
CA ALA A 88 -3.25 12.55 -3.90
C ALA A 88 -3.42 11.08 -3.51
N ARG A 89 -4.10 10.80 -2.39
CA ARG A 89 -4.51 9.46 -1.98
C ARG A 89 -5.37 8.78 -3.05
N ASP A 90 -6.41 9.45 -3.51
CA ASP A 90 -7.35 8.89 -4.49
C ASP A 90 -6.66 8.56 -5.82
N ILE A 91 -5.74 9.43 -6.27
CA ILE A 91 -4.92 9.18 -7.45
C ILE A 91 -4.02 7.95 -7.25
N SER A 92 -3.33 7.87 -6.12
CA SER A 92 -2.39 6.77 -5.82
C SER A 92 -3.13 5.44 -5.65
N ALA A 93 -4.28 5.42 -5.00
CA ALA A 93 -5.12 4.24 -4.89
C ALA A 93 -5.64 3.76 -6.26
N THR A 94 -6.05 4.69 -7.12
CA THR A 94 -6.49 4.35 -8.48
C THR A 94 -5.39 3.69 -9.31
N LYS A 95 -4.15 4.17 -9.19
CA LYS A 95 -2.99 3.52 -9.84
C LYS A 95 -2.80 2.09 -9.34
N GLY A 96 -2.98 1.87 -8.05
CA GLY A 96 -2.89 0.55 -7.44
C GLY A 96 -3.89 -0.45 -8.02
N PHE A 97 -5.10 0.00 -8.32
CA PHE A 97 -6.12 -0.84 -8.96
C PHE A 97 -5.64 -1.43 -10.29
N TYR A 98 -4.91 -0.66 -11.09
CA TYR A 98 -4.40 -1.09 -12.39
C TYR A 98 -3.04 -1.80 -12.34
N SER A 99 -2.35 -1.83 -11.21
CA SER A 99 -1.02 -2.43 -11.03
C SER A 99 -1.08 -3.96 -10.89
N THR A 100 -1.70 -4.66 -11.84
CA THR A 100 -1.96 -6.10 -11.74
C THR A 100 -0.90 -6.98 -12.42
N SER A 101 -0.13 -6.42 -13.35
CA SER A 101 0.82 -7.18 -14.17
C SER A 101 1.94 -7.87 -13.37
N TRP A 102 2.19 -7.40 -12.17
CA TRP A 102 3.23 -7.93 -11.28
C TRP A 102 2.69 -8.80 -10.15
N LEU A 103 1.46 -9.26 -10.25
CA LEU A 103 0.81 -10.05 -9.22
C LEU A 103 1.63 -11.28 -8.79
N PHE A 104 2.23 -11.97 -9.76
CA PHE A 104 3.02 -13.17 -9.52
C PHE A 104 4.52 -12.93 -9.34
N HIS A 105 4.96 -11.68 -9.30
CA HIS A 105 6.36 -11.34 -9.14
C HIS A 105 6.76 -11.44 -7.66
N GLY A 106 7.17 -12.59 -7.20
CA GLY A 106 7.78 -12.86 -5.91
C GLY A 106 7.48 -11.85 -4.79
N HIS A 107 8.51 -11.38 -4.10
CA HIS A 107 8.35 -10.44 -3.00
C HIS A 107 7.83 -9.06 -3.44
N THR A 108 8.11 -8.63 -4.67
CA THR A 108 7.73 -7.29 -5.11
C THR A 108 6.28 -7.18 -5.55
N GLY A 109 5.79 -8.17 -6.27
CA GLY A 109 4.44 -8.16 -6.82
C GLY A 109 3.40 -8.59 -5.80
N GLY A 110 3.24 -9.86 -5.68
CA GLY A 110 2.21 -10.46 -4.88
C GLY A 110 2.49 -10.46 -3.38
N GLY A 111 3.75 -10.40 -2.95
CA GLY A 111 4.09 -10.26 -1.55
C GLY A 111 3.78 -8.86 -1.01
N ILE A 112 4.77 -7.97 -0.98
CA ILE A 112 4.63 -6.61 -0.45
C ILE A 112 3.63 -5.80 -1.28
N GLY A 113 3.72 -5.90 -2.61
CA GLY A 113 2.87 -5.12 -3.50
C GLY A 113 1.39 -5.41 -3.31
N GLU A 114 1.00 -6.67 -3.19
CA GLU A 114 -0.41 -7.02 -3.05
C GLU A 114 -1.02 -6.58 -1.72
N LEU A 115 -0.26 -6.65 -0.64
CA LEU A 115 -0.70 -6.10 0.64
C LEU A 115 -1.13 -4.63 0.49
N TRP A 116 -0.25 -3.81 -0.07
CA TRP A 116 -0.50 -2.38 -0.20
C TRP A 116 -1.59 -2.07 -1.24
N ARG A 117 -1.68 -2.86 -2.32
CA ARG A 117 -2.76 -2.71 -3.30
C ARG A 117 -4.13 -2.97 -2.68
N GLY A 118 -4.28 -4.11 -2.01
CA GLY A 118 -5.52 -4.44 -1.32
C GLY A 118 -5.92 -3.40 -0.29
N GLN A 119 -4.97 -2.99 0.54
CA GLN A 119 -5.24 -1.98 1.56
C GLN A 119 -5.57 -0.61 0.97
N SER A 120 -4.90 -0.18 -0.11
CA SER A 120 -5.23 1.10 -0.74
C SER A 120 -6.63 1.11 -1.38
N MET A 121 -7.11 -0.03 -1.88
CA MET A 121 -8.51 -0.15 -2.30
C MET A 121 -9.47 0.02 -1.12
N GLY A 122 -9.10 -0.51 0.05
CA GLY A 122 -9.87 -0.30 1.28
C GLY A 122 -9.98 1.16 1.70
N LEU A 123 -8.96 1.99 1.46
CA LEU A 123 -9.03 3.43 1.76
C LEU A 123 -10.11 4.18 0.94
N VAL A 124 -10.44 3.67 -0.23
CA VAL A 124 -11.40 4.33 -1.14
C VAL A 124 -12.69 3.54 -1.32
N GLN A 125 -12.91 2.48 -0.54
CA GLN A 125 -14.06 1.59 -0.70
C GLN A 125 -15.42 2.32 -0.59
N ASP A 126 -15.55 3.27 0.31
CA ASP A 126 -16.80 4.03 0.50
C ASP A 126 -17.07 4.99 -0.67
N LYS A 127 -16.02 5.51 -1.31
CA LYS A 127 -16.12 6.40 -2.45
C LYS A 127 -16.25 5.67 -3.79
N ARG A 128 -15.67 4.49 -3.86
CA ARG A 128 -15.59 3.67 -5.08
C ARG A 128 -15.85 2.20 -4.77
N PRO A 129 -17.05 1.85 -4.28
CA PRO A 129 -17.39 0.48 -3.89
C PRO A 129 -17.27 -0.50 -5.06
N ASP A 130 -17.65 -0.10 -6.27
CA ASP A 130 -17.55 -0.96 -7.45
C ASP A 130 -16.10 -1.32 -7.77
N ALA A 131 -15.18 -0.36 -7.67
CA ALA A 131 -13.76 -0.61 -7.89
C ALA A 131 -13.18 -1.52 -6.81
N TYR A 132 -13.57 -1.32 -5.55
CA TYR A 132 -13.17 -2.19 -4.44
C TYR A 132 -13.65 -3.63 -4.65
N HIS A 133 -14.93 -3.83 -4.94
CA HIS A 133 -15.49 -5.16 -5.18
C HIS A 133 -14.86 -5.83 -6.40
N SER A 134 -14.72 -5.11 -7.51
CA SER A 134 -14.06 -5.63 -8.70
C SER A 134 -12.61 -6.05 -8.44
N PHE A 135 -11.87 -5.28 -7.63
CA PHE A 135 -10.52 -5.64 -7.21
C PHE A 135 -10.52 -6.93 -6.38
N MET A 136 -11.35 -7.00 -5.34
CA MET A 136 -11.39 -8.15 -4.44
C MET A 136 -11.85 -9.43 -5.16
N ASP A 137 -12.86 -9.34 -6.00
CA ASP A 137 -13.34 -10.49 -6.81
C ASP A 137 -12.29 -10.95 -7.81
N GLY A 138 -11.60 -10.02 -8.46
CA GLY A 138 -10.50 -10.34 -9.37
C GLY A 138 -9.29 -10.99 -8.69
N ARG A 139 -9.17 -10.88 -7.37
CA ARG A 139 -8.10 -11.47 -6.56
C ARG A 139 -8.49 -12.76 -5.83
N ARG A 140 -9.78 -13.03 -5.69
CA ARG A 140 -10.29 -14.16 -4.90
C ARG A 140 -9.61 -15.48 -5.27
N TRP A 141 -9.51 -15.80 -6.55
CA TRP A 141 -8.92 -17.04 -7.02
C TRP A 141 -7.47 -17.20 -6.56
N MET A 142 -6.68 -16.13 -6.59
CA MET A 142 -5.29 -16.15 -6.16
C MET A 142 -5.18 -16.32 -4.63
N TYR A 143 -6.02 -15.64 -3.88
CA TYR A 143 -6.03 -15.76 -2.43
C TYR A 143 -6.46 -17.15 -1.99
N GLU A 144 -7.43 -17.77 -2.68
CA GLU A 144 -7.81 -19.16 -2.39
C GLU A 144 -6.71 -20.16 -2.76
N LEU A 145 -5.99 -19.95 -3.87
CA LEU A 145 -4.82 -20.78 -4.19
C LEU A 145 -3.68 -20.62 -3.17
N ALA A 146 -3.56 -19.46 -2.53
CA ALA A 146 -2.58 -19.25 -1.49
C ALA A 146 -2.93 -19.91 -0.15
N ARG A 147 -4.17 -20.39 0.02
CA ARG A 147 -4.61 -21.09 1.23
C ARG A 147 -4.12 -22.54 1.22
N THR A 148 -3.42 -22.96 2.27
CA THR A 148 -3.03 -24.34 2.48
C THR A 148 -4.20 -25.15 3.06
N HIS A 149 -4.09 -26.48 3.03
CA HIS A 149 -5.06 -27.39 3.67
C HIS A 149 -5.17 -27.17 5.20
N GLU A 150 -4.13 -26.60 5.82
CA GLU A 150 -4.13 -26.25 7.24
C GLU A 150 -4.79 -24.89 7.53
N GLY A 151 -5.30 -24.22 6.51
CA GLY A 151 -5.91 -22.89 6.64
C GLY A 151 -4.91 -21.73 6.77
N ILE A 152 -3.62 -22.01 6.56
CA ILE A 152 -2.58 -20.98 6.53
C ILE A 152 -2.46 -20.45 5.10
N PHE A 153 -2.19 -19.16 4.96
CA PHE A 153 -1.90 -18.60 3.66
C PHE A 153 -0.41 -18.72 3.36
N GLY A 154 -0.10 -19.36 2.22
CA GLY A 154 1.22 -19.38 1.63
C GLY A 154 1.31 -18.36 0.50
N TRP A 155 2.50 -18.15 -0.02
CA TRP A 155 2.67 -17.31 -1.19
C TRP A 155 2.67 -18.15 -2.47
N VAL A 156 1.96 -17.71 -3.48
CA VAL A 156 2.00 -18.28 -4.82
C VAL A 156 2.81 -17.35 -5.72
N SER A 157 3.98 -17.77 -6.14
CA SER A 157 4.84 -17.03 -7.06
C SER A 157 5.33 -17.92 -8.18
N THR A 158 5.38 -17.39 -9.38
CA THR A 158 5.98 -18.03 -10.55
C THR A 158 7.43 -17.62 -10.75
N TRP A 159 7.90 -16.67 -9.97
CA TRP A 159 9.25 -16.12 -10.10
C TRP A 159 9.96 -16.12 -8.76
N ASN A 160 11.20 -16.59 -8.75
CA ASN A 160 12.05 -16.64 -7.57
C ASN A 160 11.56 -17.63 -6.50
N VAL A 161 11.51 -18.90 -6.87
CA VAL A 161 11.06 -20.03 -6.06
C VAL A 161 11.77 -20.10 -4.70
N SER A 162 13.03 -19.64 -4.64
CA SER A 162 13.81 -19.63 -3.40
C SER A 162 13.21 -18.79 -2.28
N TYR A 163 12.46 -17.73 -2.60
CA TYR A 163 11.77 -16.89 -1.61
C TYR A 163 10.43 -17.48 -1.13
N THR A 164 9.92 -18.49 -1.81
CA THR A 164 8.61 -19.06 -1.51
C THR A 164 8.69 -20.47 -0.91
N GLU A 165 9.86 -21.10 -0.95
CA GLU A 165 10.00 -22.52 -0.54
C GLU A 165 10.36 -22.71 0.91
N THR A 166 10.97 -21.74 1.58
CA THR A 166 11.19 -21.91 3.01
C THR A 166 9.88 -21.70 3.79
N ALA A 167 9.62 -22.59 4.73
CA ALA A 167 8.41 -22.51 5.57
C ALA A 167 8.28 -21.15 6.28
N THR A 168 9.39 -20.52 6.61
CA THR A 168 9.44 -19.21 7.26
C THR A 168 9.00 -18.09 6.31
N GLU A 169 9.42 -18.14 5.06
CA GLU A 169 9.05 -17.12 4.07
C GLU A 169 7.59 -17.28 3.63
N ARG A 170 7.11 -18.49 3.43
CA ARG A 170 5.68 -18.74 3.17
C ARG A 170 4.79 -18.17 4.26
N ARG A 171 5.15 -18.37 5.53
CA ARG A 171 4.40 -17.82 6.67
C ARG A 171 4.52 -16.30 6.75
N GLY A 172 5.70 -15.74 6.49
CA GLY A 172 5.93 -14.31 6.54
C GLY A 172 5.11 -13.52 5.50
N TRP A 173 4.89 -14.08 4.32
CA TRP A 173 4.16 -13.42 3.24
C TRP A 173 2.66 -13.73 3.27
N GLY A 174 2.28 -14.92 3.68
CA GLY A 174 0.89 -15.40 3.64
C GLY A 174 -0.04 -14.69 4.61
N ASN A 175 0.43 -14.26 5.78
CA ASN A 175 -0.40 -13.56 6.76
C ASN A 175 -0.87 -12.16 6.31
N ARG A 176 -0.34 -11.63 5.21
CA ARG A 176 -0.78 -10.35 4.62
C ARG A 176 -2.14 -10.44 3.95
N ILE A 177 -2.48 -11.58 3.38
CA ILE A 177 -3.79 -11.78 2.74
C ILE A 177 -4.94 -11.60 3.74
N PRO A 178 -4.93 -12.22 4.93
CA PRO A 178 -5.96 -11.94 5.94
C PRO A 178 -6.07 -10.47 6.32
N LEU A 179 -4.96 -9.72 6.34
CA LEU A 179 -5.00 -8.29 6.64
C LEU A 179 -5.82 -7.50 5.62
N ILE A 180 -5.78 -7.88 4.34
CA ILE A 180 -6.58 -7.24 3.29
C ILE A 180 -8.08 -7.38 3.60
N TYR A 181 -8.52 -8.52 4.11
CA TYR A 181 -9.92 -8.78 4.47
C TYR A 181 -10.36 -8.09 5.77
N THR A 182 -9.46 -7.49 6.53
CA THR A 182 -9.81 -6.78 7.77
C THR A 182 -10.20 -5.32 7.55
N LEU A 183 -9.99 -4.77 6.37
CA LEU A 183 -10.23 -3.36 6.05
C LEU A 183 -11.67 -2.89 6.32
N PRO A 184 -12.71 -3.68 6.01
CA PRO A 184 -14.09 -3.28 6.30
C PRO A 184 -14.40 -3.06 7.79
N ARG A 185 -13.53 -3.54 8.69
CA ARG A 185 -13.72 -3.37 10.14
C ARG A 185 -13.51 -1.93 10.63
N LYS A 186 -12.88 -1.08 9.82
CA LYS A 186 -12.67 0.36 10.11
C LYS A 186 -12.14 0.63 11.52
N GLN A 187 -11.13 -0.12 11.96
CA GLN A 187 -10.55 -0.01 13.30
C GLN A 187 -9.38 0.99 13.42
N LEU A 188 -8.92 1.51 12.30
CA LEU A 188 -7.89 2.56 12.26
C LEU A 188 -8.50 3.83 11.67
N ARG A 189 -8.07 4.99 12.15
CA ARG A 189 -8.57 6.29 11.65
C ARG A 189 -8.43 6.42 10.14
N MET A 190 -7.32 5.97 9.57
CA MET A 190 -7.12 5.99 8.12
C MET A 190 -8.15 5.14 7.35
N PHE A 191 -8.83 4.22 7.99
CA PHE A 191 -9.93 3.41 7.43
C PHE A 191 -11.31 3.83 7.92
N GLY A 192 -11.43 4.97 8.59
CA GLY A 192 -12.69 5.53 9.02
C GLY A 192 -13.11 5.17 10.43
N ALA A 193 -12.20 4.71 11.31
CA ALA A 193 -12.47 4.66 12.74
C ALA A 193 -12.68 6.10 13.28
N PRO A 194 -13.55 6.29 14.26
CA PRO A 194 -13.72 7.58 14.91
C PRO A 194 -12.42 8.02 15.59
N PRO A 195 -12.23 9.33 15.80
CA PRO A 195 -11.07 9.88 16.49
C PRO A 195 -10.97 9.38 17.94
#